data_9dadcb6857771474dd6dbdb8c9da0ddb
#
_entry.id   9dadcb6857771474dd6dbdb8c9da0ddb
#
_cell.length_a   1.000
_cell.length_b   1.000
_cell.length_c   1.000
_cell.angle_alpha   90.00
_cell.angle_beta   90.00
_cell.angle_gamma   90.00
#
_symmetry.space_group_name_H-M   'P 1'
#
loop_
_entity.id
_entity.type
_entity.pdbx_description
1 polymer ?
#
loop_
_entity_poly.entity_id
_entity_poly.type
_entity_poly.pdbx_seq_one_letter_code
_entity_poly.pdbx_strand_id
1 'polypeptide(L)'
;LVDWATAQEMVLSAYAEFSPKMAEIAKPFFTQGWIDAAVKPGKAPGAFAHPTVTTVHPYVMLNYMGKPRDVMTLAHELGHGMHQVLAAQQGELLSSTPLTLAETASVFGEMLTFRKLLAAAKTPQERKVLLAGKVEDMINTVVRQIAFYDFECKLHAARAEGELTPDQINEIWMSVQGESL
;
A
#
# COMPACT_ATOMS: atom_id res chain seq x y z
N LEU A 1 13.59 16.25 3.35
CA LEU A 1 13.40 15.30 2.24
C LEU A 1 14.35 14.12 2.46
N VAL A 2 13.90 12.93 2.09
CA VAL A 2 14.68 11.68 2.10
C VAL A 2 15.04 11.37 0.66
N ASP A 3 16.32 11.28 0.36
CA ASP A 3 16.76 10.87 -0.99
C ASP A 3 16.50 9.39 -1.25
N TRP A 4 16.53 8.98 -2.52
CA TRP A 4 16.18 7.62 -2.92
C TRP A 4 17.08 6.55 -2.32
N ALA A 5 18.40 6.80 -2.23
CA ALA A 5 19.35 5.84 -1.68
C ALA A 5 19.10 5.63 -0.17
N THR A 6 18.86 6.71 0.57
CA THR A 6 18.49 6.67 1.99
C THR A 6 17.17 5.94 2.19
N ALA A 7 16.16 6.17 1.35
CA ALA A 7 14.88 5.45 1.43
C ALA A 7 15.05 3.94 1.20
N GLN A 8 15.82 3.57 0.18
CA GLN A 8 16.17 2.17 -0.11
C GLN A 8 16.84 1.50 1.08
N GLU A 9 17.87 2.13 1.65
CA GLU A 9 18.59 1.60 2.81
C GLU A 9 17.65 1.46 4.02
N MET A 10 16.82 2.45 4.28
CA MET A 10 15.87 2.46 5.38
C MET A 10 14.88 1.30 5.28
N VAL A 11 14.26 1.09 4.11
CA VAL A 11 13.31 0.00 3.88
C VAL A 11 14.00 -1.36 4.00
N LEU A 12 15.12 -1.56 3.31
CA LEU A 12 15.84 -2.83 3.35
C LEU A 12 16.37 -3.17 4.75
N SER A 13 16.86 -2.18 5.50
CA SER A 13 17.32 -2.41 6.88
C SER A 13 16.16 -2.71 7.82
N ALA A 14 15.00 -2.05 7.66
CA ALA A 14 13.79 -2.35 8.43
C ALA A 14 13.33 -3.79 8.20
N TYR A 15 13.36 -4.25 6.96
CA TYR A 15 13.00 -5.61 6.59
C TYR A 15 14.00 -6.63 7.11
N ALA A 16 15.30 -6.34 7.01
CA ALA A 16 16.37 -7.22 7.49
C ALA A 16 16.34 -7.42 9.01
N GLU A 17 16.00 -6.39 9.76
CA GLU A 17 15.85 -6.49 11.24
C GLU A 17 14.73 -7.43 11.66
N PHE A 18 13.65 -7.48 10.87
CA PHE A 18 12.58 -8.44 11.11
C PHE A 18 12.95 -9.83 10.60
N SER A 19 13.43 -9.92 9.35
CA SER A 19 13.83 -11.17 8.70
C SER A 19 14.83 -10.90 7.59
N PRO A 20 16.06 -11.44 7.67
CA PRO A 20 17.03 -11.37 6.56
C PRO A 20 16.44 -11.86 5.23
N LYS A 21 15.62 -12.89 5.26
CA LYS A 21 14.93 -13.45 4.08
C LYS A 21 13.99 -12.43 3.41
N MET A 22 13.31 -11.62 4.22
CA MET A 22 12.45 -10.56 3.70
C MET A 22 13.25 -9.51 2.91
N ALA A 23 14.38 -9.08 3.45
CA ALA A 23 15.28 -8.16 2.76
C ALA A 23 15.92 -8.78 1.49
N GLU A 24 16.26 -10.06 1.50
CA GLU A 24 16.76 -10.78 0.32
C GLU A 24 15.74 -10.78 -0.82
N ILE A 25 14.44 -10.99 -0.52
CA ILE A 25 13.36 -10.97 -1.51
C ILE A 25 13.13 -9.54 -2.04
N ALA A 26 13.24 -8.52 -1.20
CA ALA A 26 13.03 -7.12 -1.58
C ALA A 26 14.20 -6.53 -2.39
N LYS A 27 15.44 -6.97 -2.16
CA LYS A 27 16.65 -6.41 -2.78
C LYS A 27 16.64 -6.39 -4.31
N PRO A 28 16.18 -7.44 -5.03
CA PRO A 28 16.10 -7.43 -6.49
C PRO A 28 15.26 -6.29 -7.07
N PHE A 29 14.22 -5.86 -6.38
CA PHE A 29 13.38 -4.74 -6.82
C PHE A 29 14.19 -3.48 -7.05
N PHE A 30 15.21 -3.24 -6.22
CA PHE A 30 16.13 -2.09 -6.36
C PHE A 30 17.26 -2.36 -7.33
N THR A 31 17.87 -3.54 -7.25
CA THR A 31 19.11 -3.83 -8.00
C THR A 31 18.90 -4.25 -9.44
N GLN A 32 17.68 -4.71 -9.78
CA GLN A 32 17.33 -5.18 -11.13
C GLN A 32 16.31 -4.27 -11.83
N GLY A 33 15.98 -3.11 -11.23
CA GLY A 33 15.15 -2.11 -11.87
C GLY A 33 13.67 -2.48 -11.97
N TRP A 34 13.13 -3.20 -10.96
CA TRP A 34 11.71 -3.57 -10.93
C TRP A 34 10.81 -2.47 -10.36
N ILE A 35 11.39 -1.31 -10.02
CA ILE A 35 10.66 -0.15 -9.50
C ILE A 35 10.77 1.02 -10.48
N ASP A 36 9.64 1.53 -10.95
CA ASP A 36 9.56 2.84 -11.61
C ASP A 36 9.16 3.91 -10.59
N ALA A 37 10.15 4.61 -10.04
CA ALA A 37 9.97 5.58 -8.97
C ALA A 37 9.95 7.05 -9.45
N ALA A 38 10.48 7.33 -10.64
CA ALA A 38 10.65 8.70 -11.10
C ALA A 38 9.30 9.37 -11.44
N VAL A 39 9.13 10.62 -11.00
CA VAL A 39 8.00 11.44 -11.43
C VAL A 39 8.24 11.89 -12.87
N LYS A 40 7.25 11.67 -13.74
CA LYS A 40 7.32 12.02 -15.18
C LYS A 40 5.99 12.63 -15.65
N PRO A 41 6.00 13.56 -16.60
CA PRO A 41 4.78 14.04 -17.24
C PRO A 41 3.99 12.86 -17.86
N GLY A 42 2.66 12.84 -17.63
CA GLY A 42 1.78 11.81 -18.17
C GLY A 42 1.80 10.47 -17.39
N LYS A 43 2.67 10.30 -16.39
CA LYS A 43 2.64 9.13 -15.50
C LYS A 43 1.40 9.18 -14.59
N ALA A 44 0.71 8.05 -14.44
CA ALA A 44 -0.44 7.95 -13.56
C ALA A 44 -0.06 8.32 -12.11
N PRO A 45 -0.95 9.02 -11.39
CA PRO A 45 -0.75 9.30 -9.97
C PRO A 45 -0.90 8.02 -9.14
N GLY A 46 -0.42 8.09 -7.88
CA GLY A 46 -0.51 6.97 -6.94
C GLY A 46 0.66 6.02 -7.05
N ALA A 47 0.44 4.79 -6.59
CA ALA A 47 1.40 3.70 -6.58
C ALA A 47 0.67 2.36 -6.71
N PHE A 48 1.35 1.34 -7.19
CA PHE A 48 0.86 -0.04 -7.21
C PHE A 48 2.00 -1.05 -7.35
N ALA A 49 1.74 -2.28 -6.92
CA ALA A 49 2.54 -3.45 -7.24
C ALA A 49 1.73 -4.38 -8.16
N HIS A 50 2.32 -4.86 -9.25
CA HIS A 50 1.67 -5.74 -10.20
C HIS A 50 2.43 -7.07 -10.32
N PRO A 51 1.79 -8.24 -10.08
CA PRO A 51 2.47 -9.53 -10.02
C PRO A 51 2.96 -10.03 -11.37
N THR A 52 2.41 -9.55 -12.48
CA THR A 52 2.60 -10.09 -13.83
C THR A 52 2.10 -11.54 -13.94
N VAL A 53 2.96 -12.48 -14.26
CA VAL A 53 2.67 -13.93 -14.25
C VAL A 53 3.69 -14.65 -13.36
N THR A 54 3.40 -15.85 -12.91
CA THR A 54 4.20 -16.58 -11.91
C THR A 54 5.62 -16.92 -12.34
N THR A 55 5.92 -16.85 -13.63
CA THR A 55 7.25 -17.13 -14.21
C THR A 55 8.13 -15.89 -14.36
N VAL A 56 7.61 -14.70 -14.08
CA VAL A 56 8.36 -13.44 -14.10
C VAL A 56 8.16 -12.69 -12.79
N HIS A 57 9.00 -11.68 -12.55
CA HIS A 57 8.95 -10.89 -11.32
C HIS A 57 7.82 -9.85 -11.34
N PRO A 58 7.32 -9.44 -10.17
CA PRO A 58 6.43 -8.29 -10.05
C PRO A 58 7.14 -6.98 -10.43
N TYR A 59 6.34 -5.97 -10.76
CA TYR A 59 6.77 -4.58 -10.90
C TYR A 59 6.10 -3.69 -9.88
N VAL A 60 6.83 -2.67 -9.42
CA VAL A 60 6.32 -1.61 -8.55
C VAL A 60 6.38 -0.29 -9.30
N MET A 61 5.28 0.46 -9.28
CA MET A 61 5.23 1.84 -9.76
C MET A 61 4.88 2.75 -8.59
N LEU A 62 5.59 3.86 -8.46
CA LEU A 62 5.26 4.95 -7.53
C LEU A 62 5.77 6.28 -8.07
N ASN A 63 5.37 7.37 -7.42
CA ASN A 63 5.84 8.72 -7.71
C ASN A 63 6.63 9.25 -6.50
N TYR A 64 7.95 9.02 -6.49
CA TYR A 64 8.81 9.35 -5.36
C TYR A 64 9.31 10.80 -5.42
N MET A 65 8.94 11.62 -4.43
CA MET A 65 9.34 13.02 -4.31
C MET A 65 10.20 13.31 -3.07
N GLY A 66 10.51 12.29 -2.28
CA GLY A 66 11.37 12.39 -1.10
C GLY A 66 10.65 12.79 0.19
N LYS A 67 9.34 12.79 0.24
CA LYS A 67 8.59 13.00 1.47
C LYS A 67 8.63 11.74 2.36
N PRO A 68 8.51 11.86 3.69
CA PRO A 68 8.37 10.68 4.57
C PRO A 68 7.25 9.75 4.13
N ARG A 69 6.13 10.28 3.64
CA ARG A 69 5.01 9.51 3.09
C ARG A 69 5.43 8.67 1.88
N ASP A 70 6.31 9.19 1.03
CA ASP A 70 6.77 8.44 -0.17
C ASP A 70 7.63 7.24 0.24
N VAL A 71 8.39 7.34 1.34
CA VAL A 71 9.13 6.20 1.93
C VAL A 71 8.16 5.13 2.45
N MET A 72 7.06 5.57 3.08
CA MET A 72 6.00 4.67 3.55
C MET A 72 5.30 3.98 2.37
N THR A 73 4.98 4.73 1.30
CA THR A 73 4.42 4.19 0.06
C THR A 73 5.36 3.16 -0.58
N LEU A 74 6.65 3.46 -0.67
CA LEU A 74 7.65 2.50 -1.16
C LEU A 74 7.64 1.20 -0.37
N ALA A 75 7.63 1.29 0.96
CA ALA A 75 7.58 0.11 1.81
C ALA A 75 6.25 -0.66 1.67
N HIS A 76 5.14 0.05 1.50
CA HIS A 76 3.82 -0.53 1.24
C HIS A 76 3.82 -1.36 -0.06
N GLU A 77 4.21 -0.75 -1.17
CA GLU A 77 4.23 -1.43 -2.48
C GLU A 77 5.24 -2.59 -2.53
N LEU A 78 6.38 -2.45 -1.86
CA LEU A 78 7.32 -3.57 -1.70
C LEU A 78 6.74 -4.70 -0.86
N GLY A 79 5.91 -4.41 0.12
CA GLY A 79 5.17 -5.43 0.88
C GLY A 79 4.29 -6.27 -0.05
N HIS A 80 3.52 -5.63 -0.93
CA HIS A 80 2.78 -6.31 -1.99
C HIS A 80 3.70 -7.09 -2.93
N GLY A 81 4.76 -6.47 -3.42
CA GLY A 81 5.71 -7.11 -4.34
C GLY A 81 6.33 -8.37 -3.76
N MET A 82 6.74 -8.35 -2.50
CA MET A 82 7.27 -9.54 -1.82
C MET A 82 6.20 -10.62 -1.63
N HIS A 83 4.99 -10.25 -1.27
CA HIS A 83 3.87 -11.18 -1.18
C HIS A 83 3.63 -11.87 -2.53
N GLN A 84 3.65 -11.11 -3.61
CA GLN A 84 3.49 -11.62 -4.98
C GLN A 84 4.63 -12.58 -5.39
N VAL A 85 5.89 -12.26 -5.04
CA VAL A 85 7.04 -13.18 -5.27
C VAL A 85 6.84 -14.51 -4.54
N LEU A 86 6.40 -14.47 -3.29
CA LEU A 86 6.16 -15.68 -2.50
C LEU A 86 4.93 -16.45 -3.01
N ALA A 87 3.87 -15.76 -3.36
CA ALA A 87 2.64 -16.36 -3.86
C ALA A 87 2.82 -17.04 -5.24
N ALA A 88 3.73 -16.55 -6.07
CA ALA A 88 4.03 -17.14 -7.39
C ALA A 88 4.39 -18.63 -7.30
N GLN A 89 4.97 -19.07 -6.19
CA GLN A 89 5.31 -20.49 -5.95
C GLN A 89 4.08 -21.40 -5.84
N GLN A 90 2.90 -20.84 -5.61
CA GLN A 90 1.63 -21.59 -5.55
C GLN A 90 1.07 -21.93 -6.95
N GLY A 91 1.69 -21.44 -8.02
CA GLY A 91 1.25 -21.63 -9.39
C GLY A 91 0.11 -20.70 -9.82
N GLU A 92 -0.20 -20.68 -11.12
CA GLU A 92 -1.10 -19.70 -11.74
C GLU A 92 -2.49 -19.61 -11.09
N LEU A 93 -3.04 -20.74 -10.67
CA LEU A 93 -4.40 -20.77 -10.10
C LEU A 93 -4.49 -20.28 -8.66
N LEU A 94 -3.38 -20.31 -7.91
CA LEU A 94 -3.37 -20.01 -6.47
C LEU A 94 -2.45 -18.85 -6.09
N SER A 95 -1.79 -18.19 -7.06
CA SER A 95 -0.88 -17.08 -6.81
C SER A 95 -1.58 -15.73 -6.61
N SER A 96 -2.87 -15.65 -6.85
CA SER A 96 -3.64 -14.41 -6.63
C SER A 96 -3.59 -14.01 -5.15
N THR A 97 -3.31 -12.75 -4.90
CA THR A 97 -3.34 -12.15 -3.55
C THR A 97 -4.63 -11.34 -3.39
N PRO A 98 -5.73 -11.94 -2.89
CA PRO A 98 -7.01 -11.25 -2.80
C PRO A 98 -6.93 -10.04 -1.87
N LEU A 99 -7.75 -9.02 -2.12
CA LEU A 99 -7.75 -7.74 -1.39
C LEU A 99 -7.78 -7.91 0.12
N THR A 100 -8.55 -8.86 0.64
CA THR A 100 -8.68 -9.15 2.07
C THR A 100 -7.39 -9.62 2.74
N LEU A 101 -6.40 -10.08 1.98
CA LEU A 101 -5.10 -10.58 2.47
C LEU A 101 -3.94 -9.70 2.00
N ALA A 102 -4.07 -9.03 0.87
CA ALA A 102 -3.00 -8.27 0.24
C ALA A 102 -2.45 -7.18 1.15
N GLU A 103 -3.34 -6.42 1.79
CA GLU A 103 -2.95 -5.31 2.67
C GLU A 103 -2.28 -5.76 3.98
N THR A 104 -2.42 -7.02 4.38
CA THR A 104 -1.67 -7.55 5.52
C THR A 104 -0.17 -7.47 5.27
N ALA A 105 0.29 -7.80 4.06
CA ALA A 105 1.70 -7.76 3.70
C ALA A 105 2.21 -6.32 3.50
N SER A 106 1.45 -5.48 2.82
CA SER A 106 1.82 -4.09 2.55
C SER A 106 1.88 -3.24 3.82
N VAL A 107 0.84 -3.28 4.65
CA VAL A 107 0.80 -2.53 5.91
C VAL A 107 1.85 -3.05 6.90
N PHE A 108 2.16 -4.34 6.89
CA PHE A 108 3.24 -4.88 7.70
C PHE A 108 4.60 -4.31 7.30
N GLY A 109 4.95 -4.31 6.01
CA GLY A 109 6.18 -3.70 5.49
C GLY A 109 6.27 -2.21 5.79
N GLU A 110 5.15 -1.51 5.64
CA GLU A 110 4.99 -0.11 5.99
C GLU A 110 5.29 0.14 7.49
N MET A 111 4.71 -0.65 8.39
CA MET A 111 4.91 -0.50 9.84
C MET A 111 6.35 -0.76 10.29
N LEU A 112 7.05 -1.71 9.70
CA LEU A 112 8.47 -1.93 9.96
C LEU A 112 9.29 -0.69 9.61
N THR A 113 9.02 -0.10 8.44
CA THR A 113 9.72 1.11 7.96
C THR A 113 9.33 2.35 8.77
N PHE A 114 8.06 2.48 9.18
CA PHE A 114 7.61 3.56 10.05
C PHE A 114 8.38 3.60 11.37
N ARG A 115 8.64 2.46 11.98
CA ARG A 115 9.45 2.38 13.22
C ARG A 115 10.86 2.94 13.00
N LYS A 116 11.47 2.71 11.84
CA LYS A 116 12.77 3.29 11.47
C LYS A 116 12.69 4.80 11.31
N LEU A 117 11.69 5.29 10.56
CA LEU A 117 11.46 6.73 10.41
C LEU A 117 11.27 7.42 11.76
N LEU A 118 10.47 6.81 12.63
CA LEU A 118 10.21 7.36 13.96
C LEU A 118 11.46 7.38 14.85
N ALA A 119 12.31 6.36 14.74
CA ALA A 119 13.58 6.29 15.46
C ALA A 119 14.61 7.31 14.91
N ALA A 120 14.57 7.62 13.63
CA ALA A 120 15.43 8.61 12.97
C ALA A 120 15.01 10.06 13.22
N ALA A 121 13.81 10.31 13.76
CA ALA A 121 13.32 11.66 14.07
C ALA A 121 14.22 12.34 15.11
N LYS A 122 14.73 13.51 14.76
CA LYS A 122 15.74 14.24 15.55
C LYS A 122 15.14 15.12 16.65
N THR A 123 13.88 15.51 16.47
CA THR A 123 13.20 16.42 17.40
C THR A 123 11.86 15.84 17.87
N PRO A 124 11.39 16.23 19.07
CA PRO A 124 10.05 15.85 19.54
C PRO A 124 8.94 16.29 18.57
N GLN A 125 9.13 17.43 17.89
CA GLN A 125 8.16 17.94 16.93
C GLN A 125 8.08 17.06 15.67
N GLU A 126 9.22 16.65 15.11
CA GLU A 126 9.25 15.68 13.98
C GLU A 126 8.56 14.38 14.36
N ARG A 127 8.87 13.84 15.55
CA ARG A 127 8.26 12.63 16.07
C ARG A 127 6.73 12.77 16.21
N LYS A 128 6.27 13.91 16.73
CA LYS A 128 4.84 14.20 16.87
C LYS A 128 4.12 14.24 15.52
N VAL A 129 4.73 14.89 14.51
CA VAL A 129 4.16 14.97 13.15
C VAL A 129 4.06 13.59 12.52
N LEU A 130 5.10 12.75 12.61
CA LEU A 130 5.07 11.38 12.10
C LEU A 130 3.99 10.54 12.77
N LEU A 131 3.89 10.60 14.10
CA LEU A 131 2.87 9.86 14.84
C LEU A 131 1.45 10.34 14.52
N ALA A 132 1.22 11.65 14.45
CA ALA A 132 -0.08 12.22 14.12
C ALA A 132 -0.53 11.78 12.72
N GLY A 133 0.36 11.87 11.72
CA GLY A 133 0.06 11.41 10.37
C GLY A 133 -0.27 9.91 10.32
N LYS A 134 0.47 9.08 11.07
CA LYS A 134 0.20 7.63 11.10
C LYS A 134 -1.13 7.30 11.78
N VAL A 135 -1.47 7.98 12.86
CA VAL A 135 -2.77 7.82 13.53
C VAL A 135 -3.91 8.25 12.60
N GLU A 136 -3.76 9.39 11.93
CA GLU A 136 -4.73 9.87 10.94
C GLU A 136 -4.94 8.84 9.82
N ASP A 137 -3.86 8.31 9.22
CA ASP A 137 -3.92 7.30 8.18
C ASP A 137 -4.63 6.03 8.67
N MET A 138 -4.35 5.57 9.88
CA MET A 138 -4.99 4.38 10.46
C MET A 138 -6.50 4.60 10.68
N ILE A 139 -6.90 5.73 11.26
CA ILE A 139 -8.31 6.06 11.49
C ILE A 139 -9.05 6.16 10.16
N ASN A 140 -8.48 6.93 9.21
CA ASN A 140 -9.08 7.09 7.88
C ASN A 140 -9.21 5.74 7.16
N THR A 141 -8.21 4.88 7.21
CA THR A 141 -8.28 3.56 6.59
C THR A 141 -9.40 2.72 7.18
N VAL A 142 -9.50 2.62 8.52
CA VAL A 142 -10.55 1.82 9.19
C VAL A 142 -11.95 2.35 8.85
N VAL A 143 -12.17 3.66 9.02
CA VAL A 143 -13.48 4.28 8.79
C VAL A 143 -13.90 4.14 7.33
N ARG A 144 -12.99 4.42 6.39
CA ARG A 144 -13.29 4.31 4.95
C ARG A 144 -13.54 2.89 4.49
N GLN A 145 -12.79 1.90 4.99
CA GLN A 145 -13.02 0.50 4.64
C GLN A 145 -14.37 0.00 5.16
N ILE A 146 -14.78 0.41 6.35
CA ILE A 146 -16.11 0.11 6.87
C ILE A 146 -17.20 0.74 5.98
N ALA A 147 -17.03 2.02 5.60
CA ALA A 147 -17.97 2.71 4.72
C ALA A 147 -18.06 2.05 3.32
N PHE A 148 -16.93 1.65 2.73
CA PHE A 148 -16.93 0.92 1.46
C PHE A 148 -17.66 -0.42 1.58
N TYR A 149 -17.41 -1.18 2.63
CA TYR A 149 -18.10 -2.43 2.88
C TYR A 149 -19.61 -2.24 2.99
N ASP A 150 -20.06 -1.26 3.77
CA ASP A 150 -21.51 -0.95 3.94
C ASP A 150 -22.14 -0.50 2.61
N PHE A 151 -21.43 0.34 1.85
CA PHE A 151 -21.85 0.74 0.50
C PHE A 151 -22.02 -0.47 -0.41
N GLU A 152 -21.02 -1.37 -0.47
CA GLU A 152 -21.12 -2.57 -1.30
C GLU A 152 -22.26 -3.49 -0.88
N CYS A 153 -22.48 -3.69 0.41
CA CYS A 153 -23.61 -4.46 0.91
C CYS A 153 -24.96 -3.87 0.46
N LYS A 154 -25.15 -2.57 0.65
CA LYS A 154 -26.37 -1.87 0.22
C LYS A 154 -26.55 -1.89 -1.29
N LEU A 155 -25.47 -1.67 -2.04
CA LEU A 155 -25.48 -1.69 -3.51
C LEU A 155 -25.84 -3.08 -4.06
N HIS A 156 -25.21 -4.13 -3.56
CA HIS A 156 -25.49 -5.50 -3.99
C HIS A 156 -26.93 -5.93 -3.65
N ALA A 157 -27.43 -5.57 -2.45
CA ALA A 157 -28.81 -5.84 -2.08
C ALA A 157 -29.79 -5.14 -3.02
N ALA A 158 -29.57 -3.87 -3.32
CA ALA A 158 -30.43 -3.12 -4.25
C ALA A 158 -30.35 -3.68 -5.69
N ARG A 159 -29.17 -4.10 -6.15
CA ARG A 159 -29.00 -4.72 -7.46
C ARG A 159 -29.68 -6.08 -7.58
N ALA A 160 -29.85 -6.81 -6.50
CA ALA A 160 -30.60 -8.09 -6.51
C ALA A 160 -32.08 -7.88 -6.84
N GLU A 161 -32.64 -6.70 -6.51
CA GLU A 161 -34.03 -6.33 -6.82
C GLU A 161 -34.20 -5.77 -8.24
N GLY A 162 -33.12 -5.39 -8.92
CA GLY A 162 -33.19 -4.88 -10.29
C GLY A 162 -32.00 -4.00 -10.70
N GLU A 163 -32.13 -3.38 -11.87
CA GLU A 163 -31.14 -2.44 -12.39
C GLU A 163 -31.24 -1.10 -11.65
N LEU A 164 -30.07 -0.51 -11.34
CA LEU A 164 -29.98 0.78 -10.67
C LEU A 164 -29.52 1.88 -11.64
N THR A 165 -30.10 3.04 -11.52
CA THR A 165 -29.62 4.25 -12.19
C THR A 165 -28.39 4.82 -11.47
N PRO A 166 -27.56 5.64 -12.13
CA PRO A 166 -26.46 6.34 -11.49
C PRO A 166 -26.89 7.17 -10.26
N ASP A 167 -28.05 7.82 -10.34
CA ASP A 167 -28.57 8.62 -9.22
C ASP A 167 -28.89 7.77 -8.00
N GLN A 168 -29.51 6.60 -8.18
CA GLN A 168 -29.76 5.67 -7.09
C GLN A 168 -28.47 5.15 -6.45
N ILE A 169 -27.45 4.88 -7.26
CA ILE A 169 -26.12 4.49 -6.74
C ILE A 169 -25.50 5.63 -5.93
N ASN A 170 -25.60 6.87 -6.42
CA ASN A 170 -25.14 8.06 -5.72
C ASN A 170 -25.87 8.28 -4.39
N GLU A 171 -27.18 8.07 -4.36
CA GLU A 171 -27.97 8.16 -3.11
C GLU A 171 -27.49 7.16 -2.06
N ILE A 172 -27.24 5.90 -2.44
CA ILE A 172 -26.67 4.89 -1.55
C ILE A 172 -25.30 5.33 -1.02
N TRP A 173 -24.43 5.82 -1.92
CA TRP A 173 -23.12 6.32 -1.54
C TRP A 173 -23.19 7.47 -0.54
N MET A 174 -24.02 8.48 -0.83
CA MET A 174 -24.18 9.66 0.04
C MET A 174 -24.77 9.30 1.40
N SER A 175 -25.69 8.34 1.46
CA SER A 175 -26.23 7.83 2.74
C SER A 175 -25.12 7.25 3.60
N VAL A 176 -24.27 6.37 3.01
CA VAL A 176 -23.18 5.73 3.75
C VAL A 176 -22.14 6.75 4.21
N GLN A 177 -21.78 7.71 3.33
CA GLN A 177 -20.80 8.73 3.70
C GLN A 177 -21.32 9.65 4.81
N GLY A 178 -22.61 10.00 4.79
CA GLY A 178 -23.24 10.80 5.85
C GLY A 178 -23.29 10.13 7.22
N GLU A 179 -23.33 8.79 7.27
CA GLU A 179 -23.27 8.00 8.51
C GLU A 179 -21.83 7.81 9.03
N SER A 180 -20.81 7.91 8.14
CA SER A 180 -19.41 7.63 8.47
C SER A 180 -18.60 8.87 8.87
N LEU A 181 -19.12 10.07 8.67
CA LEU A 181 -18.54 11.37 9.02
C LEU A 181 -19.13 11.89 10.34
#